data_1106363e4d3c73225d8116656990eddb
#
_entry.id   1106363e4d3c73225d8116656990eddb
#
_cell.length_a   1.000
_cell.length_b   1.000
_cell.length_c   1.000
_cell.angle_alpha   90.00
_cell.angle_beta   90.00
_cell.angle_gamma   90.00
#
_symmetry.space_group_name_H-M   'P 1'
#
loop_
_entity.id
_entity.type
_entity.pdbx_description
1 polymer ?
#
loop_
_entity_poly.entity_id
_entity_poly.type
_entity_poly.pdbx_seq_one_letter_code
_entity_poly.pdbx_strand_id
1 'polypeptide(L)'
;MVDRFEGKVAFVTGAAGGIGFRIAEMLAQEGAKVAIADLDGAAARAAAERIGRGAMGLEADVGQEEAVGAAIDGTLAAHGRLDVLVNNAGLQHVSPIEDFPAAKFELLVRVMLFGPFYAIKKVFPSMKRNGYGRILNVASINGLVGFAGKAAYNSAKHGVIGLTKVTALEGAAHGITVNALAPGYVDTPLVRNQLADLARTRNVPVEKVLEDLIFPLVPMRRLLRVDEIANYALFLVSDAAAGITGSVAVMDGGYTAQ
;
A
#
# COMPACT_ATOMS: atom_id res chain seq x y z
N MET A 1 11.01 24.77 -2.22
CA MET A 1 11.05 23.31 -1.93
C MET A 1 11.51 22.65 -3.21
N VAL A 2 12.46 21.74 -3.15
CA VAL A 2 12.88 20.98 -4.34
C VAL A 2 11.79 19.97 -4.62
N ASP A 3 11.16 20.04 -5.80
CA ASP A 3 10.12 19.10 -6.23
C ASP A 3 10.80 17.76 -6.59
N ARG A 4 10.94 16.87 -5.59
CA ARG A 4 11.67 15.59 -5.71
C ARG A 4 11.14 14.68 -6.83
N PHE A 5 9.89 14.88 -7.24
CA PHE A 5 9.19 14.05 -8.21
C PHE A 5 8.78 14.83 -9.47
N GLU A 6 9.40 16.00 -9.72
CA GLU A 6 9.13 16.76 -10.94
C GLU A 6 9.40 15.90 -12.19
N GLY A 7 8.44 15.90 -13.12
CA GLY A 7 8.52 15.09 -14.34
C GLY A 7 8.29 13.58 -14.15
N LYS A 8 7.99 13.11 -12.93
CA LYS A 8 7.65 11.71 -12.65
C LYS A 8 6.14 11.50 -12.71
N VAL A 9 5.76 10.27 -13.04
CA VAL A 9 4.37 9.80 -13.07
C VAL A 9 4.20 8.69 -12.04
N ALA A 10 3.23 8.84 -11.14
CA ALA A 10 2.94 7.89 -10.09
C ALA A 10 1.55 7.28 -10.24
N PHE A 11 1.43 5.99 -9.96
CA PHE A 11 0.17 5.25 -9.90
C PHE A 11 0.02 4.62 -8.51
N VAL A 12 -1.09 4.90 -7.82
CA VAL A 12 -1.33 4.44 -6.45
C VAL A 12 -2.67 3.70 -6.37
N THR A 13 -2.67 2.45 -5.88
CA THR A 13 -3.90 1.65 -5.74
C THR A 13 -4.51 1.77 -4.35
N GLY A 14 -5.86 1.65 -4.25
CA GLY A 14 -6.59 1.79 -2.99
C GLY A 14 -6.41 3.18 -2.39
N ALA A 15 -6.44 4.22 -3.23
CA ALA A 15 -6.04 5.56 -2.86
C ALA A 15 -7.19 6.58 -2.79
N ALA A 16 -8.43 6.13 -2.70
CA ALA A 16 -9.55 7.01 -2.37
C ALA A 16 -9.50 7.54 -0.92
N GLY A 17 -8.68 6.90 -0.05
CA GLY A 17 -8.51 7.31 1.35
C GLY A 17 -7.26 6.73 2.02
N GLY A 18 -7.10 7.02 3.31
CA GLY A 18 -6.07 6.45 4.17
C GLY A 18 -4.63 6.68 3.69
N ILE A 19 -3.79 5.64 3.83
CA ILE A 19 -2.36 5.70 3.49
C ILE A 19 -2.15 6.00 2.00
N GLY A 20 -2.89 5.31 1.12
CA GLY A 20 -2.76 5.48 -0.33
C GLY A 20 -3.07 6.91 -0.79
N PHE A 21 -4.16 7.50 -0.28
CA PHE A 21 -4.51 8.89 -0.55
C PHE A 21 -3.39 9.84 -0.13
N ARG A 22 -2.88 9.69 1.10
CA ARG A 22 -1.85 10.59 1.62
C ARG A 22 -0.53 10.48 0.84
N ILE A 23 -0.13 9.26 0.46
CA ILE A 23 1.05 9.05 -0.42
C ILE A 23 0.83 9.77 -1.77
N ALA A 24 -0.33 9.57 -2.40
CA ALA A 24 -0.67 10.19 -3.67
C ALA A 24 -0.66 11.73 -3.59
N GLU A 25 -1.28 12.29 -2.54
CA GLU A 25 -1.33 13.72 -2.28
C GLU A 25 0.08 14.32 -2.12
N MET A 26 0.93 13.67 -1.31
CA MET A 26 2.30 14.16 -1.09
C MET A 26 3.17 14.02 -2.34
N LEU A 27 3.03 12.93 -3.14
CA LEU A 27 3.70 12.81 -4.43
C LEU A 27 3.32 13.95 -5.37
N ALA A 28 2.02 14.30 -5.44
CA ALA A 28 1.56 15.43 -6.24
C ALA A 28 2.09 16.78 -5.71
N GLN A 29 2.12 16.97 -4.38
CA GLN A 29 2.69 18.17 -3.76
C GLN A 29 4.18 18.36 -4.09
N GLU A 30 4.91 17.27 -4.33
CA GLU A 30 6.31 17.26 -4.69
C GLU A 30 6.57 17.11 -6.21
N GLY A 31 5.58 17.47 -7.05
CA GLY A 31 5.74 17.63 -8.49
C GLY A 31 5.37 16.43 -9.36
N ALA A 32 5.00 15.28 -8.79
CA ALA A 32 4.57 14.15 -9.59
C ALA A 32 3.22 14.39 -10.29
N LYS A 33 3.05 13.84 -11.50
CA LYS A 33 1.74 13.58 -12.07
C LYS A 33 1.20 12.30 -11.43
N VAL A 34 -0.02 12.35 -10.89
CA VAL A 34 -0.54 11.24 -10.07
C VAL A 34 -1.83 10.69 -10.67
N ALA A 35 -1.88 9.37 -10.83
CA ALA A 35 -3.11 8.63 -11.04
C ALA A 35 -3.37 7.76 -9.80
N ILE A 36 -4.60 7.79 -9.31
CA ILE A 36 -5.06 6.93 -8.23
C ILE A 36 -6.14 5.98 -8.75
N ALA A 37 -6.11 4.74 -8.26
CA ALA A 37 -7.11 3.75 -8.58
C ALA A 37 -7.78 3.23 -7.31
N ASP A 38 -9.09 3.04 -7.36
CA ASP A 38 -9.87 2.44 -6.29
C ASP A 38 -11.01 1.61 -6.87
N LEU A 39 -11.54 0.67 -6.08
CA LEU A 39 -12.72 -0.11 -6.45
C LEU A 39 -13.95 0.78 -6.63
N ASP A 40 -14.06 1.82 -5.80
CA ASP A 40 -15.08 2.87 -5.94
C ASP A 40 -14.55 4.00 -6.84
N GLY A 41 -14.93 3.96 -8.10
CA GLY A 41 -14.54 4.97 -9.09
C GLY A 41 -15.03 6.39 -8.78
N ALA A 42 -16.17 6.54 -8.10
CA ALA A 42 -16.66 7.86 -7.68
C ALA A 42 -15.77 8.42 -6.56
N ALA A 43 -15.44 7.60 -5.57
CA ALA A 43 -14.53 7.97 -4.49
C ALA A 43 -13.12 8.28 -5.02
N ALA A 44 -12.62 7.51 -6.01
CA ALA A 44 -11.34 7.78 -6.65
C ALA A 44 -11.32 9.14 -7.35
N ARG A 45 -12.36 9.49 -8.12
CA ARG A 45 -12.46 10.80 -8.78
C ARG A 45 -12.53 11.95 -7.77
N ALA A 46 -13.37 11.83 -6.74
CA ALA A 46 -13.44 12.83 -5.68
C ALA A 46 -12.12 13.01 -4.93
N ALA A 47 -11.38 11.92 -4.69
CA ALA A 47 -10.05 11.99 -4.09
C ALA A 47 -9.03 12.67 -5.02
N ALA A 48 -9.06 12.38 -6.32
CA ALA A 48 -8.20 13.04 -7.31
C ALA A 48 -8.48 14.56 -7.39
N GLU A 49 -9.74 14.98 -7.33
CA GLU A 49 -10.12 16.41 -7.26
C GLU A 49 -9.53 17.08 -6.00
N ARG A 50 -9.56 16.40 -4.85
CA ARG A 50 -8.97 16.91 -3.60
C ARG A 50 -7.45 17.02 -3.67
N ILE A 51 -6.76 16.06 -4.32
CA ILE A 51 -5.32 16.12 -4.59
C ILE A 51 -5.01 17.32 -5.48
N GLY A 52 -5.88 17.60 -6.45
CA GLY A 52 -5.65 18.66 -7.43
C GLY A 52 -4.49 18.37 -8.38
N ARG A 53 -3.82 19.40 -8.89
CA ARG A 53 -2.61 19.33 -9.75
C ARG A 53 -2.78 18.42 -10.99
N GLY A 54 -4.02 18.23 -11.46
CA GLY A 54 -4.32 17.37 -12.60
C GLY A 54 -4.26 15.87 -12.27
N ALA A 55 -4.41 15.49 -11.00
CA ALA A 55 -4.49 14.09 -10.61
C ALA A 55 -5.68 13.38 -11.27
N MET A 56 -5.50 12.10 -11.62
CA MET A 56 -6.50 11.26 -12.27
C MET A 56 -7.10 10.28 -11.26
N GLY A 57 -8.43 10.15 -11.22
CA GLY A 57 -9.16 9.15 -10.44
C GLY A 57 -9.74 8.07 -11.34
N LEU A 58 -9.32 6.83 -11.17
CA LEU A 58 -9.66 5.68 -12.00
C LEU A 58 -10.38 4.62 -11.17
N GLU A 59 -11.37 3.96 -11.78
CA GLU A 59 -12.00 2.78 -11.19
C GLU A 59 -11.21 1.54 -11.57
N ALA A 60 -10.82 0.73 -10.58
CA ALA A 60 -10.19 -0.56 -10.84
C ALA A 60 -10.35 -1.52 -9.66
N ASP A 61 -10.87 -2.71 -9.91
CA ASP A 61 -10.71 -3.86 -9.04
C ASP A 61 -9.31 -4.45 -9.27
N VAL A 62 -8.40 -4.19 -8.34
CA VAL A 62 -7.00 -4.70 -8.43
C VAL A 62 -6.93 -6.23 -8.40
N GLY A 63 -7.97 -6.92 -7.94
CA GLY A 63 -8.08 -8.36 -7.99
C GLY A 63 -8.36 -8.92 -9.39
N GLN A 64 -8.57 -8.05 -10.39
CA GLN A 64 -8.81 -8.40 -11.78
C GLN A 64 -7.67 -7.86 -12.66
N GLU A 65 -6.95 -8.75 -13.35
CA GLU A 65 -5.76 -8.37 -14.13
C GLU A 65 -6.10 -7.35 -15.22
N GLU A 66 -7.23 -7.53 -15.89
CA GLU A 66 -7.68 -6.65 -16.97
C GLU A 66 -8.04 -5.26 -16.45
N ALA A 67 -8.68 -5.16 -15.27
CA ALA A 67 -9.10 -3.89 -14.70
C ALA A 67 -7.91 -3.03 -14.28
N VAL A 68 -6.95 -3.62 -13.54
CA VAL A 68 -5.74 -2.89 -13.15
C VAL A 68 -4.88 -2.57 -14.37
N GLY A 69 -4.83 -3.49 -15.36
CA GLY A 69 -4.14 -3.27 -16.62
C GLY A 69 -4.69 -2.08 -17.39
N ALA A 70 -6.03 -1.98 -17.51
CA ALA A 70 -6.69 -0.86 -18.19
C ALA A 70 -6.46 0.48 -17.49
N ALA A 71 -6.49 0.52 -16.15
CA ALA A 71 -6.20 1.73 -15.39
C ALA A 71 -4.75 2.21 -15.59
N ILE A 72 -3.79 1.29 -15.62
CA ILE A 72 -2.38 1.58 -15.93
C ILE A 72 -2.22 2.07 -17.37
N ASP A 73 -2.89 1.44 -18.35
CA ASP A 73 -2.88 1.88 -19.76
C ASP A 73 -3.45 3.29 -19.91
N GLY A 74 -4.54 3.61 -19.20
CA GLY A 74 -5.09 4.97 -19.15
C GLY A 74 -4.08 5.98 -18.62
N THR A 75 -3.32 5.63 -17.58
CA THR A 75 -2.26 6.48 -17.04
C THR A 75 -1.11 6.67 -18.03
N LEU A 76 -0.68 5.60 -18.69
CA LEU A 76 0.37 5.64 -19.72
C LEU A 76 -0.08 6.46 -20.95
N ALA A 77 -1.34 6.34 -21.37
CA ALA A 77 -1.88 7.13 -22.48
C ALA A 77 -1.92 8.63 -22.16
N ALA A 78 -2.25 9.00 -20.92
CA ALA A 78 -2.31 10.39 -20.49
C ALA A 78 -0.94 11.05 -20.29
N HIS A 79 0.07 10.30 -19.85
CA HIS A 79 1.35 10.86 -19.39
C HIS A 79 2.59 10.30 -20.11
N GLY A 80 2.45 9.29 -20.97
CA GLY A 80 3.53 8.71 -21.78
C GLY A 80 4.49 7.79 -21.00
N ARG A 81 4.45 7.81 -19.67
CA ARG A 81 5.35 7.03 -18.79
C ARG A 81 4.69 6.69 -17.47
N LEU A 82 5.26 5.74 -16.74
CA LEU A 82 4.94 5.47 -15.34
C LEU A 82 6.25 5.14 -14.61
N ASP A 83 6.57 5.94 -13.60
CA ASP A 83 7.84 5.92 -12.87
C ASP A 83 7.71 5.31 -11.48
N VAL A 84 6.59 5.57 -10.82
CA VAL A 84 6.32 5.13 -9.44
C VAL A 84 5.05 4.32 -9.41
N LEU A 85 5.12 3.11 -8.89
CA LEU A 85 3.97 2.26 -8.59
C LEU A 85 3.88 2.04 -7.08
N VAL A 86 2.72 2.36 -6.48
CA VAL A 86 2.43 2.07 -5.07
C VAL A 86 1.25 1.10 -5.00
N ASN A 87 1.52 -0.14 -4.66
CA ASN A 87 0.52 -1.17 -4.39
C ASN A 87 0.07 -1.05 -2.94
N ASN A 88 -1.03 -0.30 -2.71
CA ASN A 88 -1.54 -0.03 -1.37
C ASN A 88 -2.93 -0.66 -1.11
N ALA A 89 -3.69 -1.00 -2.13
CA ALA A 89 -5.02 -1.59 -1.97
C ALA A 89 -5.02 -2.77 -0.98
N GLY A 90 -5.98 -2.76 -0.06
CA GLY A 90 -6.07 -3.81 0.94
C GLY A 90 -7.37 -3.79 1.72
N LEU A 91 -7.73 -4.95 2.23
CA LEU A 91 -8.91 -5.16 3.08
C LEU A 91 -8.59 -6.13 4.20
N GLN A 92 -9.51 -6.24 5.15
CA GLN A 92 -9.33 -7.07 6.32
C GLN A 92 -10.56 -7.91 6.59
N HIS A 93 -10.32 -9.13 7.08
CA HIS A 93 -11.30 -9.99 7.70
C HIS A 93 -10.62 -10.74 8.85
N VAL A 94 -11.29 -10.86 9.97
CA VAL A 94 -10.79 -11.55 11.17
C VAL A 94 -11.74 -12.67 11.53
N SER A 95 -11.23 -13.91 11.62
CA SER A 95 -11.97 -15.09 12.02
C SER A 95 -11.00 -16.16 12.51
N PRO A 96 -11.36 -17.03 13.47
CA PRO A 96 -10.61 -18.26 13.77
C PRO A 96 -10.38 -19.08 12.49
N ILE A 97 -9.30 -19.87 12.46
CA ILE A 97 -8.90 -20.59 11.25
C ILE A 97 -9.97 -21.60 10.80
N GLU A 98 -10.60 -22.29 11.74
CA GLU A 98 -11.64 -23.27 11.50
C GLU A 98 -12.94 -22.67 10.94
N ASP A 99 -13.22 -21.40 11.26
CA ASP A 99 -14.41 -20.66 10.83
C ASP A 99 -14.11 -19.65 9.71
N PHE A 100 -12.87 -19.61 9.21
CA PHE A 100 -12.48 -18.60 8.22
C PHE A 100 -13.13 -18.90 6.85
N PRO A 101 -14.02 -18.01 6.33
CA PRO A 101 -14.70 -18.29 5.08
C PRO A 101 -13.72 -18.35 3.89
N ALA A 102 -13.71 -19.46 3.15
CA ALA A 102 -12.81 -19.64 2.00
C ALA A 102 -12.90 -18.50 0.98
N ALA A 103 -14.12 -18.04 0.67
CA ALA A 103 -14.32 -16.92 -0.27
C ALA A 103 -13.69 -15.61 0.23
N LYS A 104 -13.64 -15.37 1.55
CA LYS A 104 -12.94 -14.22 2.13
C LYS A 104 -11.44 -14.39 2.06
N PHE A 105 -10.94 -15.61 2.29
CA PHE A 105 -9.52 -15.92 2.13
C PHE A 105 -9.06 -15.64 0.69
N GLU A 106 -9.77 -16.17 -0.29
CA GLU A 106 -9.48 -15.96 -1.72
C GLU A 106 -9.52 -14.47 -2.10
N LEU A 107 -10.55 -13.75 -1.67
CA LEU A 107 -10.68 -12.31 -1.93
C LEU A 107 -9.49 -11.52 -1.39
N LEU A 108 -9.08 -11.77 -0.13
CA LEU A 108 -7.98 -11.05 0.49
C LEU A 108 -6.64 -11.33 -0.23
N VAL A 109 -6.39 -12.59 -0.59
CA VAL A 109 -5.19 -12.97 -1.34
C VAL A 109 -5.23 -12.37 -2.74
N ARG A 110 -6.38 -12.39 -3.40
CA ARG A 110 -6.56 -11.80 -4.73
C ARG A 110 -6.24 -10.32 -4.74
N VAL A 111 -6.77 -9.55 -3.80
CA VAL A 111 -6.55 -8.10 -3.72
C VAL A 111 -5.11 -7.77 -3.29
N MET A 112 -4.57 -8.45 -2.27
CA MET A 112 -3.32 -8.02 -1.62
C MET A 112 -2.06 -8.76 -2.09
N LEU A 113 -2.20 -9.82 -2.91
CA LEU A 113 -1.07 -10.52 -3.50
C LEU A 113 -1.16 -10.54 -5.03
N PHE A 114 -2.29 -10.97 -5.60
CA PHE A 114 -2.43 -11.01 -7.07
C PHE A 114 -2.52 -9.60 -7.65
N GLY A 115 -3.22 -8.66 -6.98
CA GLY A 115 -3.28 -7.26 -7.42
C GLY A 115 -1.90 -6.62 -7.59
N PRO A 116 -1.03 -6.63 -6.59
CA PRO A 116 0.37 -6.22 -6.74
C PRO A 116 1.11 -6.93 -7.87
N PHE A 117 0.92 -8.25 -8.01
CA PHE A 117 1.53 -9.02 -9.11
C PHE A 117 1.06 -8.53 -10.49
N TYR A 118 -0.23 -8.33 -10.70
CA TYR A 118 -0.79 -7.83 -11.95
C TYR A 118 -0.30 -6.43 -12.30
N ALA A 119 -0.31 -5.52 -11.31
CA ALA A 119 0.18 -4.17 -11.51
C ALA A 119 1.68 -4.15 -11.87
N ILE A 120 2.51 -4.91 -11.14
CA ILE A 120 3.95 -5.04 -11.42
C ILE A 120 4.17 -5.62 -12.82
N LYS A 121 3.53 -6.74 -13.13
CA LYS A 121 3.61 -7.39 -14.46
C LYS A 121 3.32 -6.40 -15.59
N LYS A 122 2.31 -5.53 -15.39
CA LYS A 122 1.89 -4.55 -16.40
C LYS A 122 2.89 -3.41 -16.59
N VAL A 123 3.44 -2.85 -15.50
CA VAL A 123 4.35 -1.70 -15.60
C VAL A 123 5.79 -2.07 -15.90
N PHE A 124 6.23 -3.26 -15.52
CA PHE A 124 7.62 -3.67 -15.54
C PHE A 124 8.30 -3.56 -16.92
N PRO A 125 7.65 -3.98 -18.04
CA PRO A 125 8.24 -3.81 -19.37
C PRO A 125 8.51 -2.35 -19.74
N SER A 126 7.63 -1.42 -19.36
CA SER A 126 7.84 0.00 -19.64
C SER A 126 8.93 0.62 -18.76
N MET A 127 8.99 0.25 -17.47
CA MET A 127 10.05 0.67 -16.58
C MET A 127 11.44 0.16 -17.04
N LYS A 128 11.52 -1.09 -17.50
CA LYS A 128 12.75 -1.65 -18.08
C LYS A 128 13.21 -0.86 -19.32
N ARG A 129 12.30 -0.54 -20.25
CA ARG A 129 12.64 0.28 -21.43
C ARG A 129 13.13 1.66 -21.07
N ASN A 130 12.56 2.25 -20.01
CA ASN A 130 12.92 3.59 -19.55
C ASN A 130 14.20 3.61 -18.69
N GLY A 131 14.72 2.44 -18.27
CA GLY A 131 15.85 2.35 -17.35
C GLY A 131 15.57 2.96 -15.97
N TYR A 132 14.30 3.03 -15.56
CA TYR A 132 13.87 3.65 -14.32
C TYR A 132 12.53 3.09 -13.83
N GLY A 133 12.46 2.81 -12.53
CA GLY A 133 11.21 2.43 -11.86
C GLY A 133 11.38 2.43 -10.34
N ARG A 134 10.31 2.82 -9.64
CA ARG A 134 10.21 2.79 -8.19
C ARG A 134 8.91 2.10 -7.82
N ILE A 135 8.99 0.91 -7.24
CA ILE A 135 7.83 0.12 -6.85
C ILE A 135 7.81 -0.04 -5.34
N LEU A 136 6.70 0.33 -4.73
CA LEU A 136 6.44 0.17 -3.31
C LEU A 136 5.22 -0.71 -3.09
N ASN A 137 5.42 -1.83 -2.40
CA ASN A 137 4.34 -2.68 -1.96
C ASN A 137 4.04 -2.38 -0.48
N VAL A 138 2.83 -1.91 -0.18
CA VAL A 138 2.40 -1.71 1.21
C VAL A 138 2.06 -3.07 1.81
N ALA A 139 3.03 -3.61 2.54
CA ALA A 139 2.92 -4.83 3.31
C ALA A 139 2.24 -4.58 4.68
N SER A 140 2.77 -5.11 5.74
CA SER A 140 2.38 -4.94 7.15
C SER A 140 3.39 -5.64 8.03
N ILE A 141 3.44 -5.32 9.32
CA ILE A 141 4.08 -6.19 10.34
C ILE A 141 3.51 -7.62 10.28
N ASN A 142 2.25 -7.77 9.88
CA ASN A 142 1.61 -9.07 9.67
C ASN A 142 2.14 -9.84 8.43
N GLY A 143 3.08 -9.29 7.70
CA GLY A 143 3.91 -9.97 6.72
C GLY A 143 5.25 -10.47 7.28
N LEU A 144 5.53 -10.16 8.55
CA LEU A 144 6.76 -10.55 9.27
C LEU A 144 6.46 -11.50 10.44
N VAL A 145 5.35 -11.25 11.14
CA VAL A 145 4.93 -12.05 12.31
C VAL A 145 3.48 -12.50 12.15
N GLY A 146 3.15 -13.63 12.78
CA GLY A 146 1.80 -14.16 12.80
C GLY A 146 0.87 -13.34 13.70
N PHE A 147 -0.41 -13.28 13.32
CA PHE A 147 -1.47 -12.73 14.16
C PHE A 147 -2.70 -13.62 14.08
N ALA A 148 -3.14 -14.14 15.23
CA ALA A 148 -4.29 -15.04 15.31
C ALA A 148 -5.55 -14.39 14.71
N GLY A 149 -6.34 -15.17 13.98
CA GLY A 149 -7.56 -14.72 13.32
C GLY A 149 -7.36 -13.97 12.00
N LYS A 150 -6.12 -13.77 11.53
CA LYS A 150 -5.81 -13.04 10.29
C LYS A 150 -5.19 -13.94 9.21
N ALA A 151 -5.65 -15.18 9.07
CA ALA A 151 -5.05 -16.17 8.18
C ALA A 151 -4.80 -15.64 6.77
N ALA A 152 -5.81 -15.13 6.08
CA ALA A 152 -5.68 -14.61 4.71
C ALA A 152 -4.79 -13.37 4.62
N TYR A 153 -4.97 -12.43 5.56
CA TYR A 153 -4.19 -11.19 5.58
C TYR A 153 -2.70 -11.47 5.78
N ASN A 154 -2.35 -12.29 6.78
CA ASN A 154 -0.97 -12.69 7.03
C ASN A 154 -0.37 -13.41 5.82
N SER A 155 -1.09 -14.36 5.23
CA SER A 155 -0.63 -15.10 4.04
C SER A 155 -0.34 -14.16 2.87
N ALA A 156 -1.27 -13.23 2.56
CA ALA A 156 -1.08 -12.27 1.49
C ALA A 156 0.09 -11.30 1.76
N LYS A 157 0.24 -10.81 3.01
CA LYS A 157 1.31 -9.87 3.36
C LYS A 157 2.68 -10.53 3.44
N HIS A 158 2.79 -11.79 3.82
CA HIS A 158 4.02 -12.58 3.64
C HIS A 158 4.32 -12.82 2.16
N GLY A 159 3.31 -13.17 1.37
CA GLY A 159 3.45 -13.40 -0.08
C GLY A 159 3.94 -12.15 -0.82
N VAL A 160 3.40 -10.96 -0.52
CA VAL A 160 3.83 -9.72 -1.19
C VAL A 160 5.26 -9.33 -0.84
N ILE A 161 5.77 -9.69 0.35
CA ILE A 161 7.19 -9.53 0.69
C ILE A 161 8.05 -10.47 -0.18
N GLY A 162 7.62 -11.70 -0.41
CA GLY A 162 8.27 -12.62 -1.34
C GLY A 162 8.29 -12.06 -2.78
N LEU A 163 7.14 -11.59 -3.26
CA LEU A 163 7.02 -10.93 -4.57
C LEU A 163 7.97 -9.72 -4.69
N THR A 164 8.06 -8.90 -3.65
CA THR A 164 8.98 -7.74 -3.59
C THR A 164 10.43 -8.16 -3.86
N LYS A 165 10.89 -9.23 -3.21
CA LYS A 165 12.28 -9.69 -3.34
C LYS A 165 12.59 -10.21 -4.75
N VAL A 166 11.70 -11.02 -5.32
CA VAL A 166 11.87 -11.57 -6.69
C VAL A 166 11.91 -10.43 -7.71
N THR A 167 10.94 -9.53 -7.67
CA THR A 167 10.87 -8.41 -8.62
C THR A 167 12.02 -7.42 -8.45
N ALA A 168 12.55 -7.24 -7.23
CA ALA A 168 13.74 -6.45 -6.98
C ALA A 168 14.97 -7.02 -7.71
N LEU A 169 15.18 -8.34 -7.63
CA LEU A 169 16.28 -9.01 -8.33
C LEU A 169 16.16 -8.87 -9.85
N GLU A 170 14.95 -9.04 -10.39
CA GLU A 170 14.69 -8.93 -11.83
C GLU A 170 14.75 -7.48 -12.37
N GLY A 171 14.56 -6.49 -11.48
CA GLY A 171 14.54 -5.07 -11.83
C GLY A 171 15.88 -4.36 -11.68
N ALA A 172 16.76 -4.84 -10.80
CA ALA A 172 17.97 -4.15 -10.37
C ALA A 172 18.88 -3.71 -11.52
N ALA A 173 19.16 -4.60 -12.47
CA ALA A 173 19.99 -4.29 -13.64
C ALA A 173 19.35 -3.29 -14.62
N HIS A 174 18.07 -2.94 -14.41
CA HIS A 174 17.31 -2.01 -15.23
C HIS A 174 17.00 -0.68 -14.52
N GLY A 175 17.68 -0.37 -13.42
CA GLY A 175 17.45 0.87 -12.66
C GLY A 175 16.10 0.89 -11.90
N ILE A 176 15.50 -0.28 -11.68
CA ILE A 176 14.22 -0.41 -10.97
C ILE A 176 14.50 -0.85 -9.53
N THR A 177 13.94 -0.12 -8.56
CA THR A 177 13.91 -0.57 -7.16
C THR A 177 12.51 -1.02 -6.77
N VAL A 178 12.44 -2.11 -6.00
CA VAL A 178 11.18 -2.67 -5.50
C VAL A 178 11.33 -2.93 -4.01
N ASN A 179 10.52 -2.25 -3.18
CA ASN A 179 10.59 -2.38 -1.74
C ASN A 179 9.20 -2.65 -1.13
N ALA A 180 9.19 -3.26 0.04
CA ALA A 180 7.98 -3.41 0.86
C ALA A 180 8.04 -2.43 2.03
N LEU A 181 6.95 -1.71 2.29
CA LEU A 181 6.74 -0.95 3.51
C LEU A 181 5.85 -1.76 4.44
N ALA A 182 6.30 -2.02 5.66
CA ALA A 182 5.60 -2.82 6.66
C ALA A 182 5.18 -1.96 7.86
N PRO A 183 4.00 -1.28 7.78
CA PRO A 183 3.48 -0.51 8.89
C PRO A 183 2.96 -1.40 10.02
N GLY A 184 3.04 -0.87 11.26
CA GLY A 184 2.28 -1.35 12.40
C GLY A 184 0.85 -0.80 12.43
N TYR A 185 0.37 -0.43 13.62
CA TYR A 185 -0.97 0.15 13.80
C TYR A 185 -0.97 1.63 13.40
N VAL A 186 -1.58 1.93 12.25
CA VAL A 186 -1.70 3.28 11.69
C VAL A 186 -3.12 3.80 11.90
N ASP A 187 -3.26 5.07 12.27
CA ASP A 187 -4.55 5.74 12.48
C ASP A 187 -5.26 5.97 11.13
N THR A 188 -5.97 4.95 10.67
CA THR A 188 -6.72 4.91 9.41
C THR A 188 -8.16 4.49 9.66
N PRO A 189 -9.10 4.79 8.74
CA PRO A 189 -10.47 4.27 8.84
C PRO A 189 -10.53 2.75 9.01
N LEU A 190 -9.66 2.00 8.31
CA LEU A 190 -9.58 0.54 8.43
C LEU A 190 -9.26 0.09 9.86
N VAL A 191 -8.26 0.69 10.51
CA VAL A 191 -7.87 0.35 11.89
C VAL A 191 -8.92 0.85 12.88
N ARG A 192 -9.45 2.07 12.71
CA ARG A 192 -10.50 2.60 13.59
C ARG A 192 -11.76 1.73 13.58
N ASN A 193 -12.18 1.24 12.41
CA ASN A 193 -13.33 0.33 12.31
C ASN A 193 -13.07 -1.00 13.03
N GLN A 194 -11.86 -1.57 12.90
CA GLN A 194 -11.47 -2.78 13.65
C GLN A 194 -11.49 -2.55 15.17
N LEU A 195 -10.98 -1.42 15.64
CA LEU A 195 -11.02 -1.06 17.06
C LEU A 195 -12.44 -0.88 17.57
N ALA A 196 -13.32 -0.25 16.78
CA ALA A 196 -14.73 -0.09 17.11
C ALA A 196 -15.47 -1.44 17.19
N ASP A 197 -15.18 -2.38 16.27
CA ASP A 197 -15.74 -3.72 16.28
C ASP A 197 -15.26 -4.51 17.52
N LEU A 198 -13.98 -4.43 17.87
CA LEU A 198 -13.44 -5.04 19.08
C LEU A 198 -14.06 -4.44 20.34
N ALA A 199 -14.23 -3.14 20.41
CA ALA A 199 -14.85 -2.43 21.51
C ALA A 199 -16.31 -2.89 21.73
N ARG A 200 -17.07 -3.01 20.63
CA ARG A 200 -18.45 -3.50 20.64
C ARG A 200 -18.52 -4.95 21.11
N THR A 201 -17.68 -5.83 20.57
CA THR A 201 -17.67 -7.26 20.94
C THR A 201 -17.31 -7.47 22.41
N ARG A 202 -16.47 -6.61 22.98
CA ARG A 202 -16.03 -6.69 24.38
C ARG A 202 -16.85 -5.84 25.33
N ASN A 203 -17.80 -5.07 24.82
CA ASN A 203 -18.62 -4.12 25.58
C ASN A 203 -17.76 -3.14 26.41
N VAL A 204 -16.74 -2.56 25.79
CA VAL A 204 -15.83 -1.58 26.40
C VAL A 204 -15.61 -0.38 25.45
N PRO A 205 -15.18 0.79 25.96
CA PRO A 205 -14.78 1.92 25.10
C PRO A 205 -13.58 1.57 24.21
N VAL A 206 -13.45 2.27 23.07
CA VAL A 206 -12.32 2.09 22.13
C VAL A 206 -10.98 2.41 22.80
N GLU A 207 -10.95 3.41 23.67
CA GLU A 207 -9.77 3.80 24.45
C GLU A 207 -9.25 2.63 25.30
N LYS A 208 -10.17 1.85 25.88
CA LYS A 208 -9.80 0.67 26.67
C LYS A 208 -9.26 -0.46 25.78
N VAL A 209 -9.76 -0.60 24.56
CA VAL A 209 -9.18 -1.54 23.57
C VAL A 209 -7.75 -1.13 23.22
N LEU A 210 -7.49 0.16 23.01
CA LEU A 210 -6.15 0.68 22.76
C LEU A 210 -5.19 0.41 23.94
N GLU A 211 -5.60 0.78 25.16
CA GLU A 211 -4.78 0.64 26.37
C GLU A 211 -4.48 -0.82 26.73
N ASP A 212 -5.48 -1.70 26.66
CA ASP A 212 -5.39 -3.07 27.17
C ASP A 212 -4.84 -4.05 26.11
N LEU A 213 -5.03 -3.78 24.81
CA LEU A 213 -4.73 -4.75 23.75
C LEU A 213 -3.68 -4.29 22.75
N ILE A 214 -3.67 -3.00 22.40
CA ILE A 214 -2.79 -2.51 21.33
C ILE A 214 -1.50 -1.93 21.91
N PHE A 215 -1.60 -1.00 22.85
CA PHE A 215 -0.44 -0.31 23.41
C PHE A 215 0.53 -1.20 24.19
N PRO A 216 0.11 -2.31 24.84
CA PRO A 216 1.07 -3.26 25.39
C PRO A 216 1.99 -3.92 24.34
N LEU A 217 1.50 -4.03 23.09
CA LEU A 217 2.26 -4.59 21.97
C LEU A 217 3.08 -3.54 21.19
N VAL A 218 2.84 -2.25 21.43
CA VAL A 218 3.50 -1.15 20.72
C VAL A 218 4.32 -0.31 21.71
N PRO A 219 5.63 -0.46 21.80
CA PRO A 219 6.48 0.26 22.76
C PRO A 219 6.30 1.79 22.75
N MET A 220 6.03 2.39 21.60
CA MET A 220 5.72 3.81 21.49
C MET A 220 4.33 4.20 22.05
N ARG A 221 3.48 3.24 22.45
CA ARG A 221 2.16 3.41 23.06
C ARG A 221 1.25 4.42 22.35
N ARG A 222 1.28 4.42 21.02
CA ARG A 222 0.40 5.23 20.17
C ARG A 222 0.17 4.58 18.82
N LEU A 223 -0.88 5.00 18.14
CA LEU A 223 -1.04 4.74 16.71
C LEU A 223 -0.04 5.61 15.93
N LEU A 224 0.47 5.09 14.82
CA LEU A 224 1.26 5.86 13.88
C LEU A 224 0.35 6.80 13.09
N ARG A 225 0.84 7.98 12.76
CA ARG A 225 0.12 8.89 11.87
C ARG A 225 0.30 8.47 10.41
N VAL A 226 -0.73 8.70 9.60
CA VAL A 226 -0.68 8.43 8.15
C VAL A 226 0.48 9.19 7.50
N ASP A 227 0.77 10.42 7.97
CA ASP A 227 1.88 11.24 7.49
C ASP A 227 3.26 10.59 7.71
N GLU A 228 3.46 9.90 8.84
CA GLU A 228 4.73 9.21 9.11
C GLU A 228 4.97 8.12 8.08
N ILE A 229 3.92 7.35 7.77
CA ILE A 229 3.96 6.29 6.75
C ILE A 229 4.20 6.88 5.35
N ALA A 230 3.48 7.94 5.00
CA ALA A 230 3.59 8.57 3.69
C ALA A 230 4.99 9.18 3.47
N ASN A 231 5.57 9.86 4.47
CA ASN A 231 6.93 10.39 4.38
C ASN A 231 7.97 9.29 4.11
N TYR A 232 7.84 8.14 4.80
CA TYR A 232 8.75 7.02 4.57
C TYR A 232 8.53 6.37 3.20
N ALA A 233 7.27 6.27 2.76
CA ALA A 233 6.93 5.81 1.42
C ALA A 233 7.59 6.69 0.34
N LEU A 234 7.47 8.02 0.46
CA LEU A 234 8.10 8.97 -0.47
C LEU A 234 9.63 8.83 -0.50
N PHE A 235 10.26 8.64 0.65
CA PHE A 235 11.70 8.36 0.68
C PHE A 235 12.04 7.11 -0.11
N LEU A 236 11.33 5.99 0.11
CA LEU A 236 11.59 4.71 -0.55
C LEU A 236 11.39 4.74 -2.07
N VAL A 237 10.52 5.62 -2.58
CA VAL A 237 10.29 5.78 -4.02
C VAL A 237 11.04 6.96 -4.64
N SER A 238 11.88 7.66 -3.87
CA SER A 238 12.72 8.75 -4.36
C SER A 238 14.08 8.26 -4.87
N ASP A 239 14.80 9.13 -5.54
CA ASP A 239 16.17 8.86 -5.98
C ASP A 239 17.18 8.81 -4.81
N ALA A 240 16.83 9.37 -3.63
CA ALA A 240 17.61 9.22 -2.41
C ALA A 240 17.68 7.76 -1.91
N ALA A 241 16.74 6.92 -2.31
CA ALA A 241 16.69 5.49 -1.98
C ALA A 241 17.14 4.59 -3.15
N ALA A 242 17.84 5.10 -4.16
CA ALA A 242 18.22 4.35 -5.37
C ALA A 242 19.06 3.09 -5.07
N GLY A 243 19.77 3.05 -3.94
CA GLY A 243 20.53 1.87 -3.48
C GLY A 243 19.72 0.88 -2.63
N ILE A 244 18.42 1.15 -2.39
CA ILE A 244 17.56 0.29 -1.56
C ILE A 244 16.61 -0.48 -2.47
N THR A 245 16.79 -1.81 -2.57
CA THR A 245 15.89 -2.69 -3.33
C THR A 245 15.79 -4.06 -2.65
N GLY A 246 14.62 -4.70 -2.73
CA GLY A 246 14.32 -5.97 -2.06
C GLY A 246 14.17 -5.87 -0.54
N SER A 247 14.17 -4.66 0.01
CA SER A 247 14.09 -4.40 1.44
C SER A 247 12.66 -4.45 1.96
N VAL A 248 12.54 -4.82 3.24
CA VAL A 248 11.31 -4.64 4.02
C VAL A 248 11.55 -3.52 5.02
N ALA A 249 10.98 -2.37 4.73
CA ALA A 249 11.08 -1.16 5.56
C ALA A 249 10.00 -1.19 6.64
N VAL A 250 10.39 -1.43 7.88
CA VAL A 250 9.47 -1.53 9.02
C VAL A 250 9.27 -0.16 9.65
N MET A 251 7.99 0.19 9.93
CA MET A 251 7.61 1.33 10.74
C MET A 251 6.43 0.94 11.63
N ASP A 252 6.68 0.55 12.86
CA ASP A 252 5.71 -0.15 13.70
C ASP A 252 5.67 0.31 15.18
N GLY A 253 6.42 1.34 15.52
CA GLY A 253 6.50 1.84 16.90
C GLY A 253 7.19 0.87 17.86
N GLY A 254 8.03 -0.03 17.33
CA GLY A 254 8.79 -1.01 18.09
C GLY A 254 8.09 -2.37 18.26
N TYR A 255 6.94 -2.60 17.61
CA TYR A 255 6.17 -3.85 17.74
C TYR A 255 6.99 -5.10 17.44
N THR A 256 7.82 -5.09 16.39
CA THR A 256 8.61 -6.25 15.98
C THR A 256 10.04 -6.27 16.52
N ALA A 257 10.40 -5.34 17.39
CA ALA A 257 11.75 -5.24 17.97
C ALA A 257 11.93 -6.10 19.23
N GLN A 258 10.91 -6.83 19.64
CA GLN A 258 10.89 -7.67 20.85
C GLN A 258 10.62 -9.15 20.53
#